data_bc4783df3e41967afe46cb2eebc1dcae
#
_entry.id   bc4783df3e41967afe46cb2eebc1dcae
#
_cell.length_a   1.000
_cell.length_b   1.000
_cell.length_c   1.000
_cell.angle_alpha   90.00
_cell.angle_beta   90.00
_cell.angle_gamma   90.00
#
_symmetry.space_group_name_H-M   'P 1'
#
loop_
_entity.id
_entity.type
_entity.pdbx_description
1 polymer ?
#
loop_
_entity_poly.entity_id
_entity_poly.type
_entity_poly.pdbx_seq_one_letter_code
_entity_poly.pdbx_strand_id
1 'polypeptide(L)'
;MKETALNIVKKLRQEGYSAYFAGGCVRDQLMGNTPKDYDIATSARPEQVMRLFSQTVTVGARFGVVLVLIDGQQVEVATFRSDGNYADGRHPDEVTYTDDARLDVLRRDFTINGLLWDPLTETLLDYVGGREDIRSRVIRTIGDPQHRFQEDRLRLIRAARFSARFGFELETATRDVIQLLADQINRVSKERLRDELIKILTEGYASNGIRLLESLRLLRQILPEISDLRGVEQPPEFHPEGDVWVHTLLMLQIMDETKRDLAHGSNPTATDWTATHGNESYPSISLALGVLLHDVGKPPTFEVKDRIRFNNHCEVGARMALRICDRLRFTNRHTERVTQLVRDHLKFKDLPQMRPATLKRFLRQEGFEEHLELHRLDCLGSHRNLDLWRLSKDHLTHLKPEEIRPVPLISGDDLIALGYRPGPIFKEILKAVEDAQLDLVIHDRAQALNWVENHFERKATSSGGVQ
;
A
#
# COMPACT_ATOMS: atom_id res chain seq x y z
N MET A 1 -13.61 21.90 5.36
CA MET A 1 -12.56 22.03 4.31
C MET A 1 -12.92 23.07 3.22
N LYS A 2 -14.03 22.91 2.46
CA LYS A 2 -14.41 23.88 1.40
C LYS A 2 -14.59 25.31 1.91
N GLU A 3 -15.27 25.48 3.02
CA GLU A 3 -15.53 26.81 3.62
C GLU A 3 -14.23 27.47 4.11
N THR A 4 -13.34 26.70 4.73
CA THR A 4 -12.01 27.15 5.16
C THR A 4 -11.18 27.64 3.97
N ALA A 5 -11.13 26.85 2.89
CA ALA A 5 -10.44 27.24 1.66
C ALA A 5 -11.06 28.49 1.02
N LEU A 6 -12.42 28.62 1.02
CA LEU A 6 -13.11 29.81 0.54
C LEU A 6 -12.73 31.05 1.36
N ASN A 7 -12.64 30.94 2.67
CA ASN A 7 -12.24 32.07 3.53
C ASN A 7 -10.80 32.50 3.28
N ILE A 8 -9.89 31.55 2.99
CA ILE A 8 -8.52 31.87 2.58
C ILE A 8 -8.51 32.63 1.25
N VAL A 9 -9.29 32.17 0.25
CA VAL A 9 -9.40 32.87 -1.04
C VAL A 9 -9.95 34.29 -0.85
N LYS A 10 -11.03 34.48 -0.06
CA LYS A 10 -11.59 35.79 0.24
C LYS A 10 -10.54 36.74 0.83
N LYS A 11 -9.77 36.28 1.81
CA LYS A 11 -8.76 37.09 2.47
C LYS A 11 -7.62 37.48 1.51
N LEU A 12 -7.14 36.55 0.69
CA LEU A 12 -6.13 36.85 -0.35
C LEU A 12 -6.64 37.89 -1.37
N ARG A 13 -7.89 37.76 -1.80
CA ARG A 13 -8.53 38.68 -2.74
C ARG A 13 -8.74 40.09 -2.15
N GLN A 14 -9.09 40.18 -0.86
CA GLN A 14 -9.21 41.49 -0.16
C GLN A 14 -7.90 42.24 -0.10
N GLU A 15 -6.78 41.52 -0.06
CA GLU A 15 -5.42 42.09 -0.09
C GLU A 15 -4.88 42.32 -1.53
N GLY A 16 -5.74 42.17 -2.55
CA GLY A 16 -5.43 42.45 -3.95
C GLY A 16 -4.74 41.31 -4.71
N TYR A 17 -4.62 40.10 -4.13
CA TYR A 17 -4.01 38.96 -4.80
C TYR A 17 -5.03 38.15 -5.59
N SER A 18 -4.64 37.63 -6.75
CA SER A 18 -5.40 36.58 -7.42
C SER A 18 -5.33 35.28 -6.60
N ALA A 19 -6.46 34.61 -6.40
CA ALA A 19 -6.52 33.32 -5.70
C ALA A 19 -7.67 32.47 -6.23
N TYR A 20 -7.40 31.18 -6.47
CA TYR A 20 -8.33 30.22 -7.08
C TYR A 20 -8.19 28.86 -6.42
N PHE A 21 -9.25 28.06 -6.40
CA PHE A 21 -9.12 26.63 -6.18
C PHE A 21 -8.40 26.00 -7.39
N ALA A 22 -7.57 24.97 -7.18
CA ALA A 22 -6.67 24.48 -8.21
C ALA A 22 -6.58 22.94 -8.25
N GLY A 23 -6.38 22.40 -9.44
CA GLY A 23 -5.98 21.01 -9.63
C GLY A 23 -7.05 19.98 -9.24
N GLY A 24 -6.71 19.10 -8.33
CA GLY A 24 -7.52 17.93 -7.95
C GLY A 24 -8.95 18.26 -7.51
N CYS A 25 -9.12 19.28 -6.68
CA CYS A 25 -10.45 19.65 -6.19
C CYS A 25 -11.36 20.19 -7.32
N VAL A 26 -10.81 20.92 -8.28
CA VAL A 26 -11.60 21.44 -9.42
C VAL A 26 -12.02 20.31 -10.35
N ARG A 27 -11.10 19.39 -10.67
CA ARG A 27 -11.40 18.19 -11.45
C ARG A 27 -12.48 17.36 -10.78
N ASP A 28 -12.32 17.04 -9.49
CA ASP A 28 -13.27 16.17 -8.76
C ASP A 28 -14.66 16.81 -8.68
N GLN A 29 -14.73 18.14 -8.48
CA GLN A 29 -16.00 18.88 -8.52
C GLN A 29 -16.66 18.82 -9.91
N LEU A 30 -15.89 18.97 -11.01
CA LEU A 30 -16.43 18.87 -12.37
C LEU A 30 -16.91 17.46 -12.73
N MET A 31 -16.34 16.43 -12.07
CA MET A 31 -16.77 15.03 -12.18
C MET A 31 -17.98 14.69 -11.27
N GLY A 32 -18.51 15.66 -10.52
CA GLY A 32 -19.62 15.45 -9.58
C GLY A 32 -19.22 14.79 -8.26
N ASN A 33 -17.92 14.69 -7.98
CA ASN A 33 -17.41 14.13 -6.72
C ASN A 33 -17.20 15.24 -5.68
N THR A 34 -17.34 14.91 -4.41
CA THR A 34 -16.94 15.83 -3.32
C THR A 34 -15.42 15.74 -3.13
N PRO A 35 -14.70 16.87 -3.33
CA PRO A 35 -13.25 16.89 -3.10
C PRO A 35 -12.91 16.61 -1.64
N LYS A 36 -11.86 15.83 -1.40
CA LYS A 36 -11.34 15.57 -0.06
C LYS A 36 -10.55 16.76 0.46
N ASP A 37 -9.70 17.34 -0.39
CA ASP A 37 -8.81 18.45 -0.10
C ASP A 37 -9.07 19.59 -1.08
N TYR A 38 -8.76 20.83 -0.68
CA TYR A 38 -8.88 22.02 -1.51
C TYR A 38 -7.53 22.73 -1.55
N ASP A 39 -6.88 22.69 -2.70
CA ASP A 39 -5.64 23.40 -2.95
C ASP A 39 -5.94 24.79 -3.53
N ILE A 40 -5.17 25.80 -3.10
CA ILE A 40 -5.31 27.18 -3.57
C ILE A 40 -4.05 27.55 -4.35
N ALA A 41 -4.24 28.11 -5.53
CA ALA A 41 -3.18 28.76 -6.30
C ALA A 41 -3.38 30.28 -6.27
N THR A 42 -2.31 31.06 -6.01
CA THR A 42 -2.39 32.51 -5.78
C THR A 42 -1.20 33.23 -6.35
N SER A 43 -1.40 34.54 -6.68
CA SER A 43 -0.29 35.46 -7.01
C SER A 43 0.48 35.93 -5.77
N ALA A 44 -0.06 35.74 -4.55
CA ALA A 44 0.65 36.08 -3.32
C ALA A 44 1.91 35.22 -3.14
N ARG A 45 3.04 35.88 -2.82
CA ARG A 45 4.32 35.23 -2.53
C ARG A 45 4.24 34.50 -1.16
N PRO A 46 5.06 33.48 -0.90
CA PRO A 46 5.02 32.73 0.38
C PRO A 46 5.09 33.65 1.61
N GLU A 47 5.93 34.67 1.59
CA GLU A 47 6.09 35.59 2.70
C GLU A 47 4.84 36.49 2.91
N GLN A 48 4.10 36.75 1.84
CA GLN A 48 2.84 37.49 1.88
C GLN A 48 1.73 36.62 2.48
N VAL A 49 1.66 35.33 2.07
CA VAL A 49 0.74 34.36 2.66
C VAL A 49 1.00 34.20 4.15
N MET A 50 2.27 34.02 4.55
CA MET A 50 2.65 33.89 5.97
C MET A 50 2.32 35.12 6.81
N ARG A 51 2.35 36.33 6.23
CA ARG A 51 1.93 37.56 6.93
C ARG A 51 0.43 37.68 7.12
N LEU A 52 -0.35 37.10 6.18
CA LEU A 52 -1.82 37.19 6.24
C LEU A 52 -2.43 36.16 7.20
N PHE A 53 -1.79 35.04 7.43
CA PHE A 53 -2.33 33.97 8.25
C PHE A 53 -1.42 33.68 9.45
N SER A 54 -2.04 33.64 10.64
CA SER A 54 -1.30 33.51 11.92
C SER A 54 -0.67 32.13 12.14
N GLN A 55 -1.23 31.08 11.54
CA GLN A 55 -0.73 29.70 11.66
C GLN A 55 -0.39 29.17 10.26
N THR A 56 0.89 29.08 9.98
CA THR A 56 1.40 28.61 8.69
C THR A 56 2.60 27.70 8.89
N VAL A 57 2.74 26.71 7.99
CA VAL A 57 3.91 25.84 7.93
C VAL A 57 4.46 25.89 6.50
N THR A 58 5.75 26.17 6.36
CA THR A 58 6.41 26.15 5.05
C THR A 58 6.75 24.70 4.68
N VAL A 59 6.05 24.17 3.67
CA VAL A 59 6.33 22.85 3.12
C VAL A 59 6.95 23.06 1.74
N GLY A 60 8.28 22.89 1.66
CA GLY A 60 8.99 23.16 0.40
C GLY A 60 9.06 24.64 0.07
N ALA A 61 9.56 25.48 0.96
CA ALA A 61 9.70 26.93 0.78
C ALA A 61 10.36 27.34 -0.54
N ARG A 62 11.27 26.51 -1.08
CA ARG A 62 11.88 26.70 -2.41
C ARG A 62 10.88 26.56 -3.56
N PHE A 63 9.72 25.93 -3.33
CA PHE A 63 8.71 25.66 -4.36
C PHE A 63 7.45 26.51 -4.21
N GLY A 64 7.43 27.46 -3.29
CA GLY A 64 6.34 28.41 -3.14
C GLY A 64 5.06 27.87 -2.53
N VAL A 65 5.11 26.78 -1.73
CA VAL A 65 3.94 26.20 -1.09
C VAL A 65 3.96 26.49 0.41
N VAL A 66 2.84 27.02 0.92
CA VAL A 66 2.59 27.28 2.33
C VAL A 66 1.33 26.52 2.76
N LEU A 67 1.43 25.74 3.85
CA LEU A 67 0.26 25.18 4.52
C LEU A 67 -0.32 26.23 5.46
N VAL A 68 -1.59 26.58 5.26
CA VAL A 68 -2.35 27.45 6.15
C VAL A 68 -3.22 26.59 7.05
N LEU A 69 -3.11 26.77 8.36
CA LEU A 69 -3.88 26.04 9.38
C LEU A 69 -4.97 26.96 9.93
N ILE A 70 -6.24 26.54 9.80
CA ILE A 70 -7.40 27.23 10.34
C ILE A 70 -8.32 26.16 10.95
N ASP A 71 -8.66 26.32 12.24
CA ASP A 71 -9.59 25.43 12.96
C ASP A 71 -9.25 23.94 12.84
N GLY A 72 -7.94 23.62 12.92
CA GLY A 72 -7.44 22.25 12.80
C GLY A 72 -7.44 21.69 11.37
N GLN A 73 -7.88 22.46 10.39
CA GLN A 73 -7.82 22.10 8.96
C GLN A 73 -6.59 22.66 8.29
N GLN A 74 -5.98 21.88 7.40
CA GLN A 74 -4.80 22.29 6.62
C GLN A 74 -5.19 22.50 5.17
N VAL A 75 -4.80 23.64 4.61
CA VAL A 75 -5.03 23.99 3.20
C VAL A 75 -3.71 24.38 2.56
N GLU A 76 -3.39 23.75 1.44
CA GLU A 76 -2.21 24.12 0.64
C GLU A 76 -2.47 25.39 -0.15
N VAL A 77 -1.59 26.39 0.02
CA VAL A 77 -1.59 27.64 -0.73
C VAL A 77 -0.29 27.74 -1.51
N ALA A 78 -0.38 27.59 -2.84
CA ALA A 78 0.75 27.60 -3.76
C ALA A 78 0.82 28.93 -4.50
N THR A 79 1.98 29.57 -4.50
CA THR A 79 2.24 30.76 -5.32
C THR A 79 2.33 30.38 -6.80
N PHE A 80 1.70 31.16 -7.69
CA PHE A 80 1.87 31.00 -9.14
C PHE A 80 3.33 31.07 -9.51
N ARG A 81 3.78 30.18 -10.35
CA ARG A 81 5.17 30.13 -10.80
C ARG A 81 5.28 29.61 -12.23
N SER A 82 6.34 29.98 -12.88
CA SER A 82 6.90 29.33 -14.04
C SER A 82 8.14 28.55 -13.62
N ASP A 83 8.32 27.38 -14.16
CA ASP A 83 9.49 26.55 -13.88
C ASP A 83 10.50 26.74 -15.03
N GLY A 84 11.80 26.89 -14.70
CA GLY A 84 12.90 26.87 -15.65
C GLY A 84 13.20 25.47 -16.18
N ASN A 85 14.43 25.26 -16.68
CA ASN A 85 14.86 23.94 -17.13
C ASN A 85 14.93 22.95 -15.96
N TYR A 86 14.91 21.65 -16.27
CA TYR A 86 14.96 20.53 -15.31
C TYR A 86 16.19 19.68 -15.59
N ALA A 87 17.37 20.10 -15.13
CA ALA A 87 18.61 19.36 -15.38
C ALA A 87 18.62 17.98 -14.72
N ASP A 88 18.04 17.85 -13.52
CA ASP A 88 17.97 16.58 -12.79
C ASP A 88 16.74 15.72 -13.14
N GLY A 89 15.83 16.23 -13.99
CA GLY A 89 14.57 15.57 -14.36
C GLY A 89 13.57 15.44 -13.21
N ARG A 90 13.63 16.37 -12.23
CA ARG A 90 12.72 16.43 -11.08
C ARG A 90 12.45 17.85 -10.61
N HIS A 91 13.51 18.62 -10.39
CA HIS A 91 13.40 19.96 -9.85
C HIS A 91 13.74 20.97 -10.96
N PRO A 92 12.94 22.04 -11.10
CA PRO A 92 13.37 23.13 -11.96
C PRO A 92 14.65 23.74 -11.40
N ASP A 93 15.60 24.02 -12.27
CA ASP A 93 16.86 24.68 -11.91
C ASP A 93 16.59 26.06 -11.29
N GLU A 94 15.54 26.74 -11.78
CA GLU A 94 15.08 28.02 -11.32
C GLU A 94 13.56 28.06 -11.23
N VAL A 95 13.03 28.61 -10.14
CA VAL A 95 11.62 28.87 -9.92
C VAL A 95 11.39 30.36 -9.97
N THR A 96 10.64 30.83 -10.97
CA THR A 96 10.28 32.25 -11.10
C THR A 96 8.81 32.42 -10.72
N TYR A 97 8.54 33.18 -9.66
CA TYR A 97 7.18 33.53 -9.30
C TYR A 97 6.56 34.50 -10.30
N THR A 98 5.31 34.27 -10.65
CA THR A 98 4.56 35.07 -11.59
C THR A 98 3.21 35.48 -11.01
N ASP A 99 2.60 36.52 -11.61
CA ASP A 99 1.23 36.92 -11.30
C ASP A 99 0.22 36.34 -12.32
N ASP A 100 0.72 35.68 -13.37
CA ASP A 100 -0.09 35.06 -14.42
C ASP A 100 -0.43 33.59 -14.05
N ALA A 101 -1.71 33.37 -13.75
CA ALA A 101 -2.25 32.04 -13.44
C ALA A 101 -2.09 31.06 -14.62
N ARG A 102 -2.07 31.53 -15.87
CA ARG A 102 -1.89 30.69 -17.05
C ARG A 102 -0.51 30.05 -17.08
N LEU A 103 0.55 30.78 -16.70
CA LEU A 103 1.89 30.21 -16.62
C LEU A 103 1.99 29.11 -15.56
N ASP A 104 1.33 29.29 -14.42
CA ASP A 104 1.24 28.20 -13.39
C ASP A 104 0.52 26.95 -13.89
N VAL A 105 -0.54 27.13 -14.68
CA VAL A 105 -1.27 26.00 -15.27
C VAL A 105 -0.40 25.27 -16.30
N LEU A 106 0.31 25.98 -17.15
CA LEU A 106 1.10 25.39 -18.24
C LEU A 106 2.26 24.50 -17.77
N ARG A 107 2.74 24.64 -16.52
CA ARG A 107 3.78 23.76 -15.95
C ARG A 107 3.24 22.47 -15.33
N ARG A 108 1.92 22.33 -15.15
CA ARG A 108 1.29 21.17 -14.53
C ARG A 108 1.41 19.92 -15.41
N ASP A 109 1.04 18.75 -14.86
CA ASP A 109 1.22 17.45 -15.51
C ASP A 109 0.19 17.19 -16.63
N PHE A 110 -1.09 17.14 -16.26
CA PHE A 110 -2.19 16.75 -17.16
C PHE A 110 -3.26 17.81 -17.24
N THR A 111 -3.94 17.90 -18.39
CA THR A 111 -4.99 18.88 -18.68
C THR A 111 -6.09 18.87 -17.63
N ILE A 112 -6.51 17.67 -17.17
CA ILE A 112 -7.54 17.49 -16.14
C ILE A 112 -7.14 18.05 -14.77
N ASN A 113 -5.84 18.26 -14.51
CA ASN A 113 -5.29 18.86 -13.31
C ASN A 113 -4.86 20.33 -13.52
N GLY A 114 -4.95 20.84 -14.75
CA GLY A 114 -4.62 22.19 -15.14
C GLY A 114 -5.81 23.16 -15.04
N LEU A 115 -6.76 22.90 -14.19
CA LEU A 115 -7.97 23.68 -14.05
C LEU A 115 -7.91 24.53 -12.78
N LEU A 116 -8.44 25.78 -12.90
CA LEU A 116 -8.61 26.70 -11.80
C LEU A 116 -10.11 27.07 -11.67
N TRP A 117 -10.57 27.26 -10.45
CA TRP A 117 -11.93 27.68 -10.15
C TRP A 117 -11.92 28.93 -9.27
N ASP A 118 -12.55 29.98 -9.73
CA ASP A 118 -12.82 31.16 -8.91
C ASP A 118 -14.08 30.93 -8.07
N PRO A 119 -13.97 30.67 -6.75
CA PRO A 119 -15.13 30.38 -5.93
C PRO A 119 -15.98 31.62 -5.60
N LEU A 120 -15.51 32.83 -5.91
CA LEU A 120 -16.24 34.07 -5.65
C LEU A 120 -17.16 34.45 -6.81
N THR A 121 -16.73 34.18 -8.04
CA THR A 121 -17.48 34.47 -9.27
C THR A 121 -18.09 33.18 -9.88
N GLU A 122 -17.81 32.02 -9.27
CA GLU A 122 -18.19 30.70 -9.77
C GLU A 122 -17.75 30.44 -11.22
N THR A 123 -16.56 30.91 -11.56
CA THR A 123 -16.02 30.85 -12.92
C THR A 123 -14.91 29.82 -13.02
N LEU A 124 -14.99 28.94 -14.03
CA LEU A 124 -13.90 28.02 -14.41
C LEU A 124 -12.92 28.72 -15.34
N LEU A 125 -11.63 28.68 -14.98
CA LEU A 125 -10.53 29.09 -15.85
C LEU A 125 -9.86 27.82 -16.40
N ASP A 126 -10.01 27.61 -17.69
CA ASP A 126 -9.44 26.47 -18.42
C ASP A 126 -8.57 26.99 -19.57
N TYR A 127 -7.26 26.94 -19.39
CA TYR A 127 -6.25 27.39 -20.38
C TYR A 127 -5.71 26.23 -21.24
N VAL A 128 -6.11 24.98 -20.95
CA VAL A 128 -5.46 23.78 -21.50
C VAL A 128 -6.45 22.74 -22.05
N GLY A 129 -7.75 23.04 -22.04
CA GLY A 129 -8.80 22.12 -22.51
C GLY A 129 -9.14 20.98 -21.55
N GLY A 130 -8.82 21.16 -20.26
CA GLY A 130 -9.02 20.12 -19.25
C GLY A 130 -10.48 19.77 -19.01
N ARG A 131 -11.42 20.71 -19.18
CA ARG A 131 -12.86 20.46 -19.09
C ARG A 131 -13.33 19.50 -20.19
N GLU A 132 -12.85 19.69 -21.42
CA GLU A 132 -13.21 18.82 -22.54
C GLU A 132 -12.59 17.43 -22.37
N ASP A 133 -11.34 17.34 -21.91
CA ASP A 133 -10.69 16.05 -21.62
C ASP A 133 -11.39 15.28 -20.48
N ILE A 134 -11.92 15.95 -19.45
CA ILE A 134 -12.78 15.32 -18.44
C ILE A 134 -14.06 14.77 -19.09
N ARG A 135 -14.70 15.56 -19.95
CA ARG A 135 -15.96 15.13 -20.62
C ARG A 135 -15.73 13.96 -21.57
N SER A 136 -14.63 14.00 -22.31
CA SER A 136 -14.22 12.95 -23.26
C SER A 136 -13.52 11.78 -22.59
N ARG A 137 -13.30 11.84 -21.26
CA ARG A 137 -12.65 10.79 -20.46
C ARG A 137 -11.22 10.49 -20.94
N VAL A 138 -10.42 11.52 -21.16
CA VAL A 138 -9.05 11.43 -21.69
C VAL A 138 -8.05 11.95 -20.68
N ILE A 139 -6.92 11.24 -20.53
CA ILE A 139 -5.71 11.71 -19.84
C ILE A 139 -4.71 12.20 -20.89
N ARG A 140 -4.45 13.49 -20.90
CA ARG A 140 -3.56 14.18 -21.82
C ARG A 140 -2.56 15.00 -21.04
N THR A 141 -1.29 15.01 -21.47
CA THR A 141 -0.29 15.94 -20.94
C THR A 141 -0.59 17.40 -21.36
N ILE A 142 -0.22 18.34 -20.50
CA ILE A 142 -0.23 19.76 -20.91
C ILE A 142 0.98 20.02 -21.80
N GLY A 143 0.74 20.37 -23.06
CA GLY A 143 1.80 20.58 -24.05
C GLY A 143 2.38 19.28 -24.61
N ASP A 144 3.62 19.34 -25.10
CA ASP A 144 4.30 18.19 -25.71
C ASP A 144 4.61 17.08 -24.70
N PRO A 145 4.13 15.83 -24.93
CA PRO A 145 4.33 14.74 -23.99
C PRO A 145 5.79 14.39 -23.72
N GLN A 146 6.64 14.42 -24.77
CA GLN A 146 8.05 14.07 -24.63
C GLN A 146 8.77 15.07 -23.72
N HIS A 147 8.56 16.34 -23.94
CA HIS A 147 9.13 17.40 -23.10
C HIS A 147 8.61 17.28 -21.67
N ARG A 148 7.31 17.08 -21.50
CA ARG A 148 6.64 17.00 -20.20
C ARG A 148 7.12 15.82 -19.33
N PHE A 149 7.37 14.66 -19.93
CA PHE A 149 7.93 13.50 -19.23
C PHE A 149 9.44 13.63 -18.98
N GLN A 150 10.17 14.38 -19.78
CA GLN A 150 11.58 14.67 -19.54
C GLN A 150 11.80 15.65 -18.36
N GLU A 151 10.87 16.55 -18.09
CA GLU A 151 10.91 17.44 -16.92
C GLU A 151 10.76 16.64 -15.61
N ASP A 152 9.77 15.76 -15.52
CA ASP A 152 9.57 14.89 -14.35
C ASP A 152 9.09 13.51 -14.79
N ARG A 153 10.00 12.55 -14.73
CA ARG A 153 9.73 11.15 -15.14
C ARG A 153 8.69 10.43 -14.27
N LEU A 154 8.41 10.95 -13.06
CA LEU A 154 7.30 10.41 -12.25
C LEU A 154 5.95 10.57 -12.96
N ARG A 155 5.81 11.56 -13.86
CA ARG A 155 4.59 11.75 -14.63
C ARG A 155 4.22 10.53 -15.48
N LEU A 156 5.19 9.66 -15.85
CA LEU A 156 4.94 8.39 -16.55
C LEU A 156 4.01 7.47 -15.74
N ILE A 157 4.34 7.19 -14.50
CA ILE A 157 3.51 6.34 -13.62
C ILE A 157 2.23 7.08 -13.16
N ARG A 158 2.29 8.40 -13.00
CA ARG A 158 1.12 9.22 -12.65
C ARG A 158 0.06 9.18 -13.76
N ALA A 159 0.45 9.18 -15.05
CA ALA A 159 -0.48 9.00 -16.16
C ALA A 159 -1.24 7.68 -16.06
N ALA A 160 -0.53 6.58 -15.83
CA ALA A 160 -1.11 5.27 -15.61
C ALA A 160 -2.06 5.27 -14.41
N ARG A 161 -1.65 5.86 -13.30
CA ARG A 161 -2.47 5.96 -12.09
C ARG A 161 -3.77 6.74 -12.32
N PHE A 162 -3.71 7.91 -12.95
CA PHE A 162 -4.91 8.71 -13.22
C PHE A 162 -5.84 8.01 -14.21
N SER A 163 -5.29 7.39 -15.26
CA SER A 163 -6.07 6.59 -16.21
C SER A 163 -6.79 5.44 -15.49
N ALA A 164 -6.10 4.68 -14.65
CA ALA A 164 -6.70 3.59 -13.87
C ALA A 164 -7.77 4.09 -12.87
N ARG A 165 -7.46 5.18 -12.14
CA ARG A 165 -8.33 5.76 -11.10
C ARG A 165 -9.65 6.26 -11.66
N PHE A 166 -9.63 6.95 -12.80
CA PHE A 166 -10.83 7.57 -13.37
C PHE A 166 -11.48 6.70 -14.45
N GLY A 167 -10.83 5.61 -14.88
CA GLY A 167 -11.26 4.83 -16.02
C GLY A 167 -11.22 5.65 -17.31
N PHE A 168 -10.28 6.59 -17.42
CA PHE A 168 -10.07 7.43 -18.61
C PHE A 168 -9.00 6.84 -19.50
N GLU A 169 -9.16 7.01 -20.80
CA GLU A 169 -8.17 6.55 -21.78
C GLU A 169 -6.97 7.52 -21.83
N LEU A 170 -5.78 6.96 -22.06
CA LEU A 170 -4.62 7.77 -22.38
C LEU A 170 -4.72 8.27 -23.81
N GLU A 171 -4.52 9.58 -24.02
CA GLU A 171 -4.35 10.12 -25.38
C GLU A 171 -3.23 9.37 -26.09
N THR A 172 -3.41 9.12 -27.40
CA THR A 172 -2.47 8.30 -28.18
C THR A 172 -1.04 8.81 -28.11
N ALA A 173 -0.81 10.12 -28.35
CA ALA A 173 0.53 10.71 -28.27
C ALA A 173 1.14 10.58 -26.88
N THR A 174 0.34 10.83 -25.82
CA THR A 174 0.76 10.66 -24.43
C THR A 174 1.15 9.20 -24.14
N ARG A 175 0.35 8.22 -24.56
CA ARG A 175 0.61 6.79 -24.38
C ARG A 175 1.87 6.34 -25.11
N ASP A 176 2.03 6.71 -26.36
CA ASP A 176 3.16 6.30 -27.20
C ASP A 176 4.49 6.79 -26.63
N VAL A 177 4.51 8.04 -26.13
CA VAL A 177 5.70 8.59 -25.47
C VAL A 177 5.98 7.91 -24.13
N ILE A 178 4.95 7.52 -23.36
CA ILE A 178 5.15 6.73 -22.12
C ILE A 178 5.86 5.40 -22.45
N GLN A 179 5.40 4.69 -23.48
CA GLN A 179 6.01 3.42 -23.91
C GLN A 179 7.45 3.61 -24.41
N LEU A 180 7.71 4.71 -25.10
CA LEU A 180 9.05 5.07 -25.59
C LEU A 180 10.04 5.37 -24.46
N LEU A 181 9.57 6.03 -23.42
CA LEU A 181 10.39 6.50 -22.30
C LEU A 181 10.28 5.59 -21.05
N ALA A 182 9.69 4.41 -21.18
CA ALA A 182 9.38 3.53 -20.04
C ALA A 182 10.62 3.18 -19.19
N ASP A 183 11.78 2.97 -19.82
CA ASP A 183 13.05 2.68 -19.15
C ASP A 183 13.56 3.83 -18.28
N GLN A 184 13.19 5.07 -18.62
CA GLN A 184 13.60 6.25 -17.87
C GLN A 184 12.91 6.38 -16.50
N ILE A 185 11.87 5.60 -16.24
CA ILE A 185 11.23 5.54 -14.91
C ILE A 185 12.22 5.12 -13.81
N ASN A 186 13.28 4.39 -14.17
CA ASN A 186 14.33 3.99 -13.25
C ASN A 186 15.17 5.16 -12.69
N ARG A 187 15.10 6.34 -13.31
CA ARG A 187 15.74 7.58 -12.82
C ARG A 187 14.94 8.26 -11.70
N VAL A 188 13.68 7.85 -11.48
CA VAL A 188 12.87 8.36 -10.38
C VAL A 188 13.31 7.71 -9.07
N SER A 189 13.32 8.47 -7.98
CA SER A 189 13.64 7.93 -6.66
C SER A 189 12.65 6.84 -6.26
N LYS A 190 13.16 5.81 -5.59
CA LYS A 190 12.37 4.62 -5.24
C LYS A 190 11.22 4.95 -4.29
N GLU A 191 11.41 5.95 -3.42
CA GLU A 191 10.37 6.46 -2.52
C GLU A 191 9.18 7.04 -3.30
N ARG A 192 9.45 7.88 -4.31
CA ARG A 192 8.38 8.47 -5.14
C ARG A 192 7.64 7.39 -5.96
N LEU A 193 8.36 6.41 -6.49
CA LEU A 193 7.76 5.27 -7.21
C LEU A 193 6.88 4.44 -6.26
N ARG A 194 7.39 4.13 -5.07
CA ARG A 194 6.65 3.44 -4.02
C ARG A 194 5.34 4.15 -3.71
N ASP A 195 5.39 5.46 -3.51
CA ASP A 195 4.22 6.25 -3.10
C ASP A 195 3.13 6.28 -4.19
N GLU A 196 3.50 6.33 -5.47
CA GLU A 196 2.55 6.19 -6.58
C GLU A 196 2.03 4.74 -6.70
N LEU A 197 2.88 3.74 -6.49
CA LEU A 197 2.47 2.32 -6.51
C LEU A 197 1.49 2.02 -5.37
N ILE A 198 1.74 2.53 -4.16
CA ILE A 198 0.81 2.41 -3.02
C ILE A 198 -0.58 2.95 -3.40
N LYS A 199 -0.65 4.14 -4.01
CA LYS A 199 -1.93 4.72 -4.45
C LYS A 199 -2.61 3.84 -5.50
N ILE A 200 -1.87 3.28 -6.45
CA ILE A 200 -2.43 2.35 -7.44
C ILE A 200 -3.04 1.13 -6.73
N LEU A 201 -2.35 0.57 -5.75
CA LEU A 201 -2.76 -0.67 -5.10
C LEU A 201 -3.86 -0.49 -4.04
N THR A 202 -3.96 0.69 -3.42
CA THR A 202 -4.84 0.86 -2.26
C THR A 202 -6.08 1.73 -2.50
N GLU A 203 -6.19 2.43 -3.63
CA GLU A 203 -7.31 3.36 -3.86
C GLU A 203 -8.51 2.74 -4.61
N GLY A 204 -8.52 1.43 -4.88
CA GLY A 204 -9.68 0.69 -5.43
C GLY A 204 -9.66 0.51 -6.95
N TYR A 205 -8.49 0.54 -7.56
CA TYR A 205 -8.27 0.29 -9.00
C TYR A 205 -6.94 -0.46 -9.26
N ALA A 206 -6.52 -1.30 -8.31
CA ALA A 206 -5.26 -2.01 -8.35
C ALA A 206 -5.14 -2.92 -9.59
N SER A 207 -6.15 -3.72 -9.88
CA SER A 207 -6.16 -4.61 -11.05
C SER A 207 -5.95 -3.84 -12.36
N ASN A 208 -6.72 -2.78 -12.58
CA ASN A 208 -6.60 -1.93 -13.77
C ASN A 208 -5.25 -1.22 -13.82
N GLY A 209 -4.77 -0.73 -12.66
CA GLY A 209 -3.48 -0.06 -12.56
C GLY A 209 -2.31 -0.97 -12.95
N ILE A 210 -2.28 -2.20 -12.46
CA ILE A 210 -1.23 -3.18 -12.80
C ILE A 210 -1.31 -3.60 -14.27
N ARG A 211 -2.52 -3.84 -14.82
CA ARG A 211 -2.70 -4.10 -16.27
C ARG A 211 -2.16 -2.95 -17.13
N LEU A 212 -2.47 -1.73 -16.73
CA LEU A 212 -2.06 -0.55 -17.48
C LEU A 212 -0.54 -0.33 -17.40
N LEU A 213 0.07 -0.49 -16.21
CA LEU A 213 1.52 -0.44 -16.07
C LEU A 213 2.24 -1.46 -16.96
N GLU A 214 1.68 -2.67 -17.10
CA GLU A 214 2.23 -3.70 -17.99
C GLU A 214 2.10 -3.30 -19.46
N SER A 215 0.92 -2.84 -19.89
CA SER A 215 0.68 -2.42 -21.28
C SER A 215 1.56 -1.22 -21.68
N LEU A 216 1.90 -0.36 -20.74
CA LEU A 216 2.79 0.79 -20.90
C LEU A 216 4.29 0.45 -20.75
N ARG A 217 4.64 -0.83 -20.57
CA ARG A 217 6.01 -1.31 -20.32
C ARG A 217 6.66 -0.78 -19.04
N LEU A 218 5.90 -0.11 -18.19
CA LEU A 218 6.38 0.45 -16.92
C LEU A 218 6.54 -0.63 -15.86
N LEU A 219 5.64 -1.64 -15.83
CA LEU A 219 5.68 -2.71 -14.83
C LEU A 219 6.99 -3.48 -14.90
N ARG A 220 7.45 -3.82 -16.10
CA ARG A 220 8.73 -4.51 -16.32
C ARG A 220 9.93 -3.75 -15.78
N GLN A 221 9.86 -2.43 -15.71
CA GLN A 221 10.92 -1.57 -15.18
C GLN A 221 10.87 -1.44 -13.66
N ILE A 222 9.68 -1.46 -13.06
CA ILE A 222 9.45 -1.22 -11.64
C ILE A 222 9.45 -2.55 -10.87
N LEU A 223 8.70 -3.53 -11.36
CA LEU A 223 8.43 -4.85 -10.77
C LEU A 223 8.53 -5.94 -11.85
N PRO A 224 9.74 -6.22 -12.38
CA PRO A 224 9.92 -7.26 -13.41
C PRO A 224 9.41 -8.62 -12.95
N GLU A 225 9.50 -8.91 -11.64
CA GLU A 225 9.05 -10.15 -11.04
C GLU A 225 7.53 -10.37 -11.22
N ILE A 226 6.74 -9.30 -11.28
CA ILE A 226 5.30 -9.38 -11.53
C ILE A 226 5.00 -9.57 -13.02
N SER A 227 5.78 -8.94 -13.90
CA SER A 227 5.67 -9.21 -15.35
C SER A 227 6.00 -10.68 -15.69
N ASP A 228 6.92 -11.31 -14.93
CA ASP A 228 7.32 -12.72 -15.11
C ASP A 228 6.22 -13.72 -14.70
N LEU A 229 5.14 -13.31 -14.07
CA LEU A 229 3.97 -14.17 -13.76
C LEU A 229 3.18 -14.56 -15.03
N ARG A 230 3.34 -13.80 -16.11
CA ARG A 230 2.60 -14.03 -17.37
C ARG A 230 3.06 -15.32 -18.05
N GLY A 231 2.08 -16.14 -18.43
CA GLY A 231 2.34 -17.41 -19.12
C GLY A 231 2.84 -18.52 -18.20
N VAL A 232 2.89 -18.31 -16.89
CA VAL A 232 3.20 -19.36 -15.90
C VAL A 232 1.93 -20.16 -15.65
N GLU A 233 1.81 -21.29 -16.33
CA GLU A 233 0.65 -22.18 -16.26
C GLU A 233 0.48 -22.76 -14.84
N GLN A 234 -0.76 -23.01 -14.46
CA GLN A 234 -1.15 -23.59 -13.17
C GLN A 234 -2.02 -24.85 -13.39
N PRO A 235 -2.10 -25.75 -12.38
CA PRO A 235 -3.02 -26.91 -12.48
C PRO A 235 -4.48 -26.42 -12.61
N PRO A 236 -5.18 -26.73 -13.71
CA PRO A 236 -6.55 -26.21 -13.96
C PRO A 236 -7.58 -26.65 -12.93
N GLU A 237 -7.34 -27.76 -12.23
CA GLU A 237 -8.17 -28.28 -11.16
C GLU A 237 -8.24 -27.35 -9.93
N PHE A 238 -7.20 -26.54 -9.69
CA PHE A 238 -7.13 -25.57 -8.59
C PHE A 238 -7.26 -24.13 -9.09
N HIS A 239 -6.87 -23.89 -10.33
CA HIS A 239 -6.81 -22.56 -10.95
C HIS A 239 -7.51 -22.53 -12.30
N PRO A 240 -8.86 -22.68 -12.34
CA PRO A 240 -9.62 -22.67 -13.58
C PRO A 240 -9.60 -21.29 -14.27
N GLU A 241 -9.21 -20.24 -13.55
CA GLU A 241 -9.13 -18.86 -14.05
C GLU A 241 -7.98 -18.63 -15.04
N GLY A 242 -6.90 -19.44 -15.01
CA GLY A 242 -5.78 -19.34 -15.94
C GLY A 242 -4.40 -19.36 -15.30
N ASP A 243 -3.44 -18.63 -15.90
CA ASP A 243 -2.07 -18.53 -15.44
C ASP A 243 -1.92 -17.68 -14.16
N VAL A 244 -0.72 -17.65 -13.58
CA VAL A 244 -0.45 -16.92 -12.32
C VAL A 244 -0.73 -15.41 -12.45
N TRP A 245 -0.50 -14.83 -13.63
CA TRP A 245 -0.81 -13.43 -13.88
C TRP A 245 -2.31 -13.14 -13.83
N VAL A 246 -3.10 -13.98 -14.50
CA VAL A 246 -4.57 -13.85 -14.50
C VAL A 246 -5.13 -14.00 -13.10
N HIS A 247 -4.65 -15.01 -12.35
CA HIS A 247 -5.00 -15.22 -10.95
C HIS A 247 -4.71 -13.99 -10.08
N THR A 248 -3.47 -13.48 -10.15
CA THR A 248 -3.06 -12.29 -9.37
C THR A 248 -3.93 -11.07 -9.68
N LEU A 249 -4.24 -10.85 -10.97
CA LEU A 249 -5.11 -9.74 -11.37
C LEU A 249 -6.56 -9.91 -10.90
N LEU A 250 -7.06 -11.14 -10.88
CA LEU A 250 -8.41 -11.43 -10.37
C LEU A 250 -8.48 -11.18 -8.86
N MET A 251 -7.48 -11.57 -8.09
CA MET A 251 -7.41 -11.25 -6.66
C MET A 251 -7.38 -9.75 -6.40
N LEU A 252 -6.59 -8.98 -7.16
CA LEU A 252 -6.56 -7.52 -7.09
C LEU A 252 -7.93 -6.91 -7.43
N GLN A 253 -8.63 -7.47 -8.41
CA GLN A 253 -9.98 -7.03 -8.78
C GLN A 253 -10.98 -7.29 -7.64
N ILE A 254 -10.98 -8.47 -7.04
CA ILE A 254 -11.84 -8.81 -5.90
C ILE A 254 -11.53 -7.88 -4.70
N MET A 255 -10.27 -7.57 -4.46
CA MET A 255 -9.85 -6.60 -3.45
C MET A 255 -10.41 -5.20 -3.73
N ASP A 256 -10.36 -4.73 -4.99
CA ASP A 256 -10.94 -3.46 -5.42
C ASP A 256 -12.47 -3.44 -5.24
N GLU A 257 -13.16 -4.54 -5.53
CA GLU A 257 -14.60 -4.73 -5.33
C GLU A 257 -14.95 -4.70 -3.85
N THR A 258 -14.21 -5.43 -3.02
CA THR A 258 -14.37 -5.42 -1.55
C THR A 258 -14.25 -4.00 -0.98
N LYS A 259 -13.29 -3.20 -1.46
CA LYS A 259 -13.14 -1.80 -1.06
C LYS A 259 -14.38 -0.96 -1.39
N ARG A 260 -14.94 -1.14 -2.58
CA ARG A 260 -16.16 -0.42 -2.99
C ARG A 260 -17.37 -0.82 -2.15
N ASP A 261 -17.52 -2.12 -1.88
CA ASP A 261 -18.62 -2.65 -1.07
C ASP A 261 -18.56 -2.13 0.37
N LEU A 262 -17.35 -2.03 0.95
CA LEU A 262 -17.13 -1.40 2.27
C LEU A 262 -17.56 0.05 2.29
N ALA A 263 -17.24 0.81 1.25
CA ALA A 263 -17.62 2.22 1.16
C ALA A 263 -19.14 2.42 1.06
N HIS A 264 -19.89 1.42 0.57
CA HIS A 264 -21.34 1.47 0.38
C HIS A 264 -22.12 0.69 1.46
N GLY A 265 -21.42 0.02 2.40
CA GLY A 265 -22.06 -0.78 3.47
C GLY A 265 -22.79 -2.03 2.98
N SER A 266 -22.44 -2.53 1.78
CA SER A 266 -23.20 -3.59 1.09
C SER A 266 -22.69 -5.00 1.35
N ASN A 267 -21.54 -5.18 2.03
CA ASN A 267 -20.96 -6.50 2.21
C ASN A 267 -20.76 -6.86 3.70
N PRO A 268 -21.50 -7.85 4.25
CA PRO A 268 -21.36 -8.25 5.65
C PRO A 268 -20.01 -8.89 5.99
N THR A 269 -19.29 -9.48 5.03
CA THR A 269 -17.93 -10.03 5.27
C THR A 269 -16.86 -8.96 5.34
N ALA A 270 -17.14 -7.79 4.82
CA ALA A 270 -16.26 -6.63 4.81
C ALA A 270 -16.37 -5.77 6.10
N THR A 271 -17.49 -5.90 6.84
CA THR A 271 -17.68 -5.16 8.11
C THR A 271 -16.69 -5.57 9.21
N ASP A 272 -16.15 -6.76 9.13
CA ASP A 272 -15.16 -7.25 10.11
C ASP A 272 -13.81 -6.52 10.03
N TRP A 273 -13.42 -6.01 8.85
CA TRP A 273 -12.17 -5.28 8.69
C TRP A 273 -12.14 -4.00 9.54
N THR A 274 -13.21 -3.21 9.50
CA THR A 274 -13.31 -1.96 10.26
C THR A 274 -13.38 -2.21 11.76
N ALA A 275 -13.94 -3.32 12.19
CA ALA A 275 -13.99 -3.69 13.60
C ALA A 275 -12.62 -4.06 14.18
N THR A 276 -11.72 -4.62 13.34
CA THR A 276 -10.39 -5.07 13.77
C THR A 276 -9.28 -4.06 13.53
N HIS A 277 -9.41 -3.20 12.49
CA HIS A 277 -8.39 -2.24 12.06
C HIS A 277 -8.75 -0.77 12.39
N GLY A 278 -9.89 -0.53 13.02
CA GLY A 278 -10.34 0.83 13.37
C GLY A 278 -10.47 1.73 12.15
N ASN A 279 -9.78 2.87 12.17
CA ASN A 279 -9.78 3.85 11.06
C ASN A 279 -8.79 3.53 9.93
N GLU A 280 -8.09 2.39 9.96
CA GLU A 280 -7.22 2.02 8.84
C GLU A 280 -8.05 1.70 7.60
N SER A 281 -7.67 2.30 6.47
CA SER A 281 -8.39 2.11 5.22
C SER A 281 -8.14 0.71 4.65
N TYR A 282 -9.19 0.05 4.17
CA TYR A 282 -9.05 -1.17 3.37
C TYR A 282 -8.64 -0.84 1.93
N PRO A 283 -7.75 -1.63 1.30
CA PRO A 283 -6.82 -2.54 1.95
C PRO A 283 -5.70 -1.80 2.67
N SER A 284 -5.04 -2.44 3.64
CA SER A 284 -3.77 -1.94 4.14
C SER A 284 -2.68 -2.03 3.05
N ILE A 285 -1.60 -1.27 3.21
CA ILE A 285 -0.45 -1.34 2.28
C ILE A 285 0.13 -2.77 2.26
N SER A 286 0.22 -3.42 3.43
CA SER A 286 0.78 -4.76 3.55
C SER A 286 -0.10 -5.81 2.87
N LEU A 287 -1.42 -5.73 3.06
CA LEU A 287 -2.35 -6.63 2.38
C LEU A 287 -2.29 -6.46 0.86
N ALA A 288 -2.34 -5.23 0.35
CA ALA A 288 -2.31 -4.95 -1.08
C ALA A 288 -1.02 -5.46 -1.76
N LEU A 289 0.12 -5.29 -1.07
CA LEU A 289 1.40 -5.88 -1.52
C LEU A 289 1.41 -7.41 -1.36
N GLY A 290 0.83 -7.94 -0.29
CA GLY A 290 0.66 -9.37 -0.08
C GLY A 290 -0.11 -10.02 -1.23
N VAL A 291 -1.24 -9.42 -1.65
CA VAL A 291 -2.03 -9.88 -2.80
C VAL A 291 -1.22 -9.83 -4.09
N LEU A 292 -0.48 -8.73 -4.33
CA LEU A 292 0.33 -8.60 -5.55
C LEU A 292 1.50 -9.60 -5.60
N LEU A 293 2.09 -9.95 -4.44
CA LEU A 293 3.36 -10.68 -4.35
C LEU A 293 3.21 -12.14 -3.87
N HIS A 294 2.02 -12.61 -3.45
CA HIS A 294 1.87 -13.92 -2.81
C HIS A 294 2.46 -15.07 -3.63
N ASP A 295 2.31 -15.01 -4.93
CA ASP A 295 2.73 -16.03 -5.89
C ASP A 295 4.00 -15.67 -6.69
N VAL A 296 4.72 -14.61 -6.31
CA VAL A 296 5.93 -14.16 -7.01
C VAL A 296 7.04 -15.23 -7.05
N GLY A 297 6.97 -16.22 -6.19
CA GLY A 297 7.90 -17.36 -6.15
C GLY A 297 7.55 -18.48 -7.14
N LYS A 298 6.39 -18.47 -7.79
CA LYS A 298 5.98 -19.53 -8.72
C LYS A 298 6.85 -19.61 -9.98
N PRO A 299 7.19 -18.52 -10.70
CA PRO A 299 8.03 -18.60 -11.89
C PRO A 299 9.37 -19.32 -11.67
N PRO A 300 10.19 -18.96 -10.66
CA PRO A 300 11.48 -19.62 -10.44
C PRO A 300 11.39 -21.04 -9.85
N THR A 301 10.19 -21.47 -9.45
CA THR A 301 9.95 -22.82 -8.89
C THR A 301 9.04 -23.67 -9.76
N PHE A 302 8.77 -23.20 -10.98
CA PHE A 302 7.94 -23.93 -11.95
C PHE A 302 8.64 -25.21 -12.39
N GLU A 303 7.97 -26.36 -12.21
CA GLU A 303 8.45 -27.65 -12.63
C GLU A 303 7.29 -28.49 -13.19
N VAL A 304 7.51 -29.11 -14.34
CA VAL A 304 6.57 -30.06 -14.94
C VAL A 304 7.19 -31.46 -14.89
N LYS A 305 6.53 -32.38 -14.16
CA LYS A 305 6.86 -33.81 -14.12
C LYS A 305 5.63 -34.61 -14.56
N ASP A 306 4.97 -35.27 -13.63
CA ASP A 306 3.66 -35.90 -13.78
C ASP A 306 2.52 -34.85 -13.82
N ARG A 307 2.77 -33.69 -13.22
CA ARG A 307 1.90 -32.51 -13.18
C ARG A 307 2.73 -31.26 -12.93
N ILE A 308 2.10 -30.10 -13.08
CA ILE A 308 2.70 -28.80 -12.72
C ILE A 308 2.87 -28.72 -11.20
N ARG A 309 4.06 -28.29 -10.77
CA ARG A 309 4.42 -28.13 -9.35
C ARG A 309 5.19 -26.83 -9.13
N PHE A 310 5.07 -26.27 -7.91
CA PHE A 310 5.75 -25.06 -7.45
C PHE A 310 6.35 -25.32 -6.06
N ASN A 311 7.31 -26.24 -5.99
CA ASN A 311 7.89 -26.64 -4.72
C ASN A 311 8.60 -25.46 -4.04
N ASN A 312 8.26 -25.21 -2.75
CA ASN A 312 8.82 -24.13 -1.94
C ASN A 312 8.60 -22.69 -2.48
N HIS A 313 7.60 -22.46 -3.37
CA HIS A 313 7.37 -21.11 -3.90
C HIS A 313 7.06 -20.08 -2.82
N CYS A 314 6.42 -20.43 -1.70
CA CYS A 314 6.17 -19.53 -0.57
C CYS A 314 7.49 -18.99 0.03
N GLU A 315 8.47 -19.87 0.29
CA GLU A 315 9.77 -19.47 0.84
C GLU A 315 10.63 -18.70 -0.18
N VAL A 316 10.60 -19.11 -1.45
CA VAL A 316 11.27 -18.38 -2.54
C VAL A 316 10.61 -17.02 -2.72
N GLY A 317 9.27 -16.98 -2.76
CA GLY A 317 8.48 -15.76 -2.87
C GLY A 317 8.73 -14.79 -1.71
N ALA A 318 8.78 -15.28 -0.48
CA ALA A 318 9.08 -14.47 0.70
C ALA A 318 10.45 -13.76 0.58
N ARG A 319 11.49 -14.50 0.11
CA ARG A 319 12.80 -13.89 -0.15
C ARG A 319 12.78 -12.87 -1.29
N MET A 320 11.95 -13.11 -2.31
CA MET A 320 11.75 -12.15 -3.41
C MET A 320 11.01 -10.91 -2.92
N ALA A 321 9.93 -11.07 -2.15
CA ALA A 321 9.17 -9.98 -1.56
C ALA A 321 10.03 -9.09 -0.65
N LEU A 322 10.89 -9.68 0.18
CA LEU A 322 11.88 -8.93 0.97
C LEU A 322 12.74 -8.02 0.08
N ARG A 323 13.36 -8.58 -0.97
CA ARG A 323 14.19 -7.80 -1.90
C ARG A 323 13.41 -6.72 -2.66
N ILE A 324 12.15 -6.98 -3.04
CA ILE A 324 11.28 -6.00 -3.70
C ILE A 324 10.98 -4.85 -2.75
N CYS A 325 10.59 -5.14 -1.51
CA CYS A 325 10.29 -4.13 -0.50
C CYS A 325 11.53 -3.27 -0.18
N ASP A 326 12.70 -3.88 -0.02
CA ASP A 326 13.97 -3.17 0.21
C ASP A 326 14.34 -2.27 -0.98
N ARG A 327 14.22 -2.80 -2.21
CA ARG A 327 14.47 -2.05 -3.45
C ARG A 327 13.58 -0.82 -3.58
N LEU A 328 12.31 -0.93 -3.17
CA LEU A 328 11.34 0.16 -3.21
C LEU A 328 11.31 1.00 -1.92
N ARG A 329 12.21 0.75 -0.97
CA ARG A 329 12.34 1.52 0.26
C ARG A 329 11.07 1.52 1.12
N PHE A 330 10.39 0.38 1.24
CA PHE A 330 9.33 0.21 2.24
C PHE A 330 9.92 0.21 3.65
N THR A 331 9.11 0.54 4.65
CA THR A 331 9.53 0.48 6.06
C THR A 331 9.76 -0.97 6.50
N ASN A 332 10.60 -1.18 7.51
CA ASN A 332 10.84 -2.51 8.05
C ASN A 332 9.52 -3.22 8.45
N ARG A 333 8.59 -2.49 9.08
CA ARG A 333 7.28 -3.01 9.47
C ARG A 333 6.51 -3.55 8.26
N HIS A 334 6.43 -2.80 7.17
CA HIS A 334 5.76 -3.28 5.94
C HIS A 334 6.51 -4.45 5.31
N THR A 335 7.85 -4.39 5.27
CA THR A 335 8.69 -5.44 4.69
C THR A 335 8.52 -6.77 5.44
N GLU A 336 8.59 -6.76 6.76
CA GLU A 336 8.38 -7.95 7.60
C GLU A 336 6.97 -8.51 7.40
N ARG A 337 5.96 -7.63 7.41
CA ARG A 337 4.57 -8.04 7.27
C ARG A 337 4.27 -8.65 5.90
N VAL A 338 4.68 -8.02 4.81
CA VAL A 338 4.51 -8.54 3.43
C VAL A 338 5.25 -9.87 3.26
N THR A 339 6.49 -9.95 3.75
CA THR A 339 7.29 -11.18 3.70
C THR A 339 6.59 -12.33 4.42
N GLN A 340 5.97 -12.05 5.57
CA GLN A 340 5.21 -13.05 6.32
C GLN A 340 3.93 -13.46 5.59
N LEU A 341 3.17 -12.51 5.04
CA LEU A 341 1.97 -12.79 4.23
C LEU A 341 2.31 -13.73 3.07
N VAL A 342 3.37 -13.45 2.32
CA VAL A 342 3.81 -14.28 1.19
C VAL A 342 4.27 -15.67 1.65
N ARG A 343 5.03 -15.75 2.77
CA ARG A 343 5.50 -17.04 3.30
C ARG A 343 4.36 -17.94 3.74
N ASP A 344 3.36 -17.36 4.37
CA ASP A 344 2.35 -18.09 5.12
C ASP A 344 1.01 -18.26 4.40
N HIS A 345 0.88 -17.75 3.15
CA HIS A 345 -0.42 -17.71 2.48
C HIS A 345 -1.08 -19.09 2.29
N LEU A 346 -0.29 -20.17 2.16
CA LEU A 346 -0.81 -21.53 2.05
C LEU A 346 -1.02 -22.27 3.38
N LYS A 347 -0.69 -21.68 4.54
CA LYS A 347 -0.80 -22.36 5.85
C LYS A 347 -2.22 -22.76 6.20
N PHE A 348 -3.22 -22.08 5.66
CA PHE A 348 -4.63 -22.40 5.92
C PHE A 348 -5.02 -23.82 5.50
N LYS A 349 -4.38 -24.39 4.48
CA LYS A 349 -4.62 -25.78 4.04
C LYS A 349 -4.33 -26.82 5.15
N ASP A 350 -3.40 -26.51 6.05
CA ASP A 350 -2.98 -27.38 7.13
C ASP A 350 -3.84 -27.22 8.40
N LEU A 351 -4.73 -26.22 8.44
CA LEU A 351 -5.54 -25.82 9.60
C LEU A 351 -6.28 -27.01 10.25
N PRO A 352 -6.98 -27.89 9.49
CA PRO A 352 -7.73 -29.01 10.08
C PRO A 352 -6.84 -30.05 10.78
N GLN A 353 -5.53 -30.07 10.49
CA GLN A 353 -4.57 -31.03 11.02
C GLN A 353 -3.60 -30.37 12.01
N MET A 354 -3.73 -29.06 12.27
CA MET A 354 -2.90 -28.36 13.23
C MET A 354 -3.20 -28.82 14.65
N ARG A 355 -2.14 -29.11 15.42
CA ARG A 355 -2.28 -29.30 16.89
C ARG A 355 -2.74 -27.98 17.52
N PRO A 356 -3.45 -28.02 18.67
CA PRO A 356 -4.00 -26.84 19.33
C PRO A 356 -2.96 -25.73 19.54
N ALA A 357 -1.76 -26.04 20.00
CA ALA A 357 -0.69 -25.06 20.17
C ALA A 357 -0.29 -24.39 18.85
N THR A 358 -0.18 -25.16 17.76
CA THR A 358 0.17 -24.62 16.43
C THR A 358 -0.94 -23.73 15.91
N LEU A 359 -2.21 -24.15 16.03
CA LEU A 359 -3.37 -23.37 15.64
C LEU A 359 -3.44 -22.04 16.40
N LYS A 360 -3.38 -22.09 17.73
CA LYS A 360 -3.46 -20.90 18.59
C LYS A 360 -2.32 -19.92 18.28
N ARG A 361 -1.10 -20.42 18.03
CA ARG A 361 0.03 -19.57 17.58
C ARG A 361 -0.19 -18.96 16.21
N PHE A 362 -0.78 -19.70 15.29
CA PHE A 362 -1.13 -19.17 13.96
C PHE A 362 -2.18 -18.06 14.08
N LEU A 363 -3.25 -18.28 14.84
CA LEU A 363 -4.32 -17.30 15.04
C LEU A 363 -3.86 -16.03 15.77
N ARG A 364 -2.86 -16.10 16.67
CA ARG A 364 -2.36 -14.96 17.44
C ARG A 364 -1.27 -14.13 16.75
N GLN A 365 -0.89 -14.49 15.54
CA GLN A 365 0.11 -13.70 14.79
C GLN A 365 -0.34 -12.25 14.67
N GLU A 366 0.61 -11.33 14.75
CA GLU A 366 0.32 -9.91 14.51
C GLU A 366 -0.26 -9.76 13.11
N GLY A 367 -1.41 -9.07 12.99
CA GLY A 367 -2.13 -8.86 11.73
C GLY A 367 -2.64 -10.16 11.10
N PHE A 368 -3.08 -11.14 11.89
CA PHE A 368 -3.67 -12.38 11.38
C PHE A 368 -4.86 -12.10 10.45
N GLU A 369 -5.59 -11.02 10.68
CA GLU A 369 -6.72 -10.58 9.85
C GLU A 369 -6.30 -10.32 8.40
N GLU A 370 -5.10 -9.79 8.16
CA GLU A 370 -4.55 -9.63 6.81
C GLU A 370 -4.21 -10.98 6.16
N HIS A 371 -3.73 -11.96 6.94
CA HIS A 371 -3.54 -13.33 6.44
C HIS A 371 -4.87 -13.97 6.07
N LEU A 372 -5.88 -13.81 6.92
CA LEU A 372 -7.21 -14.36 6.70
C LEU A 372 -7.88 -13.73 5.48
N GLU A 373 -7.70 -12.42 5.30
CA GLU A 373 -8.22 -11.71 4.14
C GLU A 373 -7.48 -12.09 2.86
N LEU A 374 -6.16 -12.21 2.89
CA LEU A 374 -5.38 -12.70 1.76
C LEU A 374 -5.85 -14.10 1.33
N HIS A 375 -6.07 -15.00 2.30
CA HIS A 375 -6.61 -16.34 2.03
C HIS A 375 -8.02 -16.29 1.43
N ARG A 376 -8.89 -15.40 1.93
CA ARG A 376 -10.23 -15.21 1.35
C ARG A 376 -10.16 -14.78 -0.11
N LEU A 377 -9.30 -13.80 -0.41
CA LEU A 377 -9.12 -13.28 -1.78
C LEU A 377 -8.56 -14.36 -2.71
N ASP A 378 -7.59 -15.16 -2.24
CA ASP A 378 -7.00 -16.28 -2.98
C ASP A 378 -8.05 -17.35 -3.31
N CYS A 379 -8.83 -17.78 -2.31
CA CYS A 379 -9.92 -18.71 -2.54
C CYS A 379 -10.96 -18.19 -3.53
N LEU A 380 -11.37 -16.92 -3.41
CA LEU A 380 -12.34 -16.31 -4.34
C LEU A 380 -11.78 -16.16 -5.75
N GLY A 381 -10.47 -15.90 -5.85
CA GLY A 381 -9.75 -15.79 -7.12
C GLY A 381 -9.46 -17.14 -7.79
N SER A 382 -9.70 -18.27 -7.12
CA SER A 382 -9.41 -19.61 -7.61
C SER A 382 -10.64 -20.53 -7.52
N HIS A 383 -10.64 -21.49 -6.63
CA HIS A 383 -11.65 -22.56 -6.48
C HIS A 383 -12.95 -22.12 -5.77
N ARG A 384 -13.04 -20.90 -5.22
CA ARG A 384 -14.20 -20.30 -4.53
C ARG A 384 -14.71 -21.02 -3.28
N ASN A 385 -13.95 -21.96 -2.76
CA ASN A 385 -14.29 -22.63 -1.50
C ASN A 385 -13.75 -21.83 -0.30
N LEU A 386 -14.63 -21.38 0.58
CA LEU A 386 -14.32 -20.58 1.78
C LEU A 386 -14.41 -21.38 3.09
N ASP A 387 -14.43 -22.72 3.06
CA ASP A 387 -14.64 -23.51 4.26
C ASP A 387 -13.52 -23.33 5.30
N LEU A 388 -12.25 -23.29 4.84
CA LEU A 388 -11.11 -23.04 5.73
C LEU A 388 -11.10 -21.59 6.28
N TRP A 389 -11.56 -20.64 5.50
CA TRP A 389 -11.75 -19.26 5.95
C TRP A 389 -12.82 -19.18 7.04
N ARG A 390 -13.99 -19.83 6.83
CA ARG A 390 -15.06 -19.91 7.83
C ARG A 390 -14.59 -20.59 9.09
N LEU A 391 -13.91 -21.73 8.96
CA LEU A 391 -13.33 -22.46 10.09
C LEU A 391 -12.37 -21.58 10.90
N SER A 392 -11.53 -20.81 10.24
CA SER A 392 -10.61 -19.85 10.92
C SER A 392 -11.37 -18.79 11.71
N LYS A 393 -12.44 -18.23 11.12
CA LYS A 393 -13.32 -17.28 11.82
C LYS A 393 -14.02 -17.89 13.02
N ASP A 394 -14.52 -19.10 12.88
CA ASP A 394 -15.17 -19.83 13.96
C ASP A 394 -14.20 -20.04 15.14
N HIS A 395 -12.97 -20.41 14.86
CA HIS A 395 -11.94 -20.50 15.90
C HIS A 395 -11.67 -19.17 16.60
N LEU A 396 -11.57 -18.07 15.86
CA LEU A 396 -11.37 -16.73 16.44
C LEU A 396 -12.55 -16.29 17.30
N THR A 397 -13.77 -16.70 16.95
CA THR A 397 -14.99 -16.33 17.68
C THR A 397 -15.17 -17.17 18.96
N HIS A 398 -14.80 -18.45 18.93
CA HIS A 398 -15.01 -19.37 20.02
C HIS A 398 -13.86 -19.43 21.04
N LEU A 399 -12.63 -19.15 20.60
CA LEU A 399 -11.47 -19.15 21.49
C LEU A 399 -11.41 -17.81 22.25
N LYS A 400 -11.29 -17.88 23.57
CA LYS A 400 -11.08 -16.68 24.39
C LYS A 400 -9.67 -16.13 24.19
N PRO A 401 -9.47 -14.81 24.36
CA PRO A 401 -8.14 -14.20 24.26
C PRO A 401 -7.09 -14.88 25.13
N GLU A 402 -7.48 -15.31 26.34
CA GLU A 402 -6.61 -16.00 27.30
C GLU A 402 -6.21 -17.41 26.85
N GLU A 403 -7.04 -18.06 26.04
CA GLU A 403 -6.75 -19.38 25.47
C GLU A 403 -5.77 -19.29 24.30
N ILE A 404 -5.78 -18.15 23.57
CA ILE A 404 -4.89 -17.86 22.45
C ILE A 404 -3.55 -17.30 22.94
N ARG A 405 -3.58 -16.46 23.99
CA ARG A 405 -2.42 -15.81 24.62
C ARG A 405 -2.45 -16.04 26.13
N PRO A 406 -2.22 -17.25 26.59
CA PRO A 406 -2.21 -17.50 28.04
C PRO A 406 -1.04 -16.77 28.72
N VAL A 407 -1.22 -16.44 29.98
CA VAL A 407 -0.13 -15.96 30.82
C VAL A 407 0.89 -17.10 30.97
N PRO A 408 2.20 -16.85 30.74
CA PRO A 408 3.21 -17.89 30.92
C PRO A 408 3.19 -18.49 32.33
N LEU A 409 3.18 -19.82 32.44
CA LEU A 409 3.15 -20.53 33.72
C LEU A 409 4.48 -20.43 34.48
N ILE A 410 5.59 -20.31 33.74
CA ILE A 410 6.95 -20.15 34.30
C ILE A 410 7.72 -19.08 33.53
N SER A 411 8.75 -18.57 34.18
CA SER A 411 9.68 -17.54 33.67
C SER A 411 11.12 -18.06 33.57
N GLY A 412 12.04 -17.23 33.10
CA GLY A 412 13.47 -17.52 33.12
C GLY A 412 14.01 -17.70 34.53
N ASP A 413 13.46 -16.98 35.53
CA ASP A 413 13.88 -17.09 36.94
C ASP A 413 13.53 -18.45 37.52
N ASP A 414 12.38 -19.03 37.13
CA ASP A 414 12.00 -20.39 37.52
C ASP A 414 13.00 -21.43 37.00
N LEU A 415 13.48 -21.25 35.76
CA LEU A 415 14.49 -22.13 35.18
C LEU A 415 15.85 -21.99 35.89
N ILE A 416 16.21 -20.78 36.33
CA ILE A 416 17.41 -20.57 37.17
C ILE A 416 17.26 -21.29 38.51
N ALA A 417 16.08 -21.18 39.15
CA ALA A 417 15.78 -21.88 40.40
C ALA A 417 15.82 -23.41 40.26
N LEU A 418 15.46 -23.92 39.08
CA LEU A 418 15.61 -25.35 38.72
C LEU A 418 17.07 -25.76 38.42
N GLY A 419 18.02 -24.81 38.40
CA GLY A 419 19.45 -25.05 38.14
C GLY A 419 19.86 -25.03 36.67
N TYR A 420 19.03 -24.57 35.77
CA TYR A 420 19.45 -24.34 34.39
C TYR A 420 20.28 -23.05 34.27
N ARG A 421 21.27 -23.05 33.36
CA ARG A 421 22.07 -21.85 33.07
C ARG A 421 21.42 -21.01 31.98
N PRO A 422 21.33 -19.68 32.14
CA PRO A 422 20.85 -18.77 31.12
C PRO A 422 21.55 -18.98 29.78
N GLY A 423 20.76 -19.10 28.69
CA GLY A 423 21.26 -19.36 27.35
C GLY A 423 20.15 -19.75 26.37
N PRO A 424 20.51 -20.17 25.16
CA PRO A 424 19.54 -20.56 24.10
C PRO A 424 18.52 -21.61 24.56
N ILE A 425 18.92 -22.49 25.48
CA ILE A 425 18.05 -23.53 26.07
C ILE A 425 16.82 -22.95 26.77
N PHE A 426 16.91 -21.74 27.37
CA PHE A 426 15.76 -21.08 28.01
C PHE A 426 14.64 -20.83 27.02
N LYS A 427 14.97 -20.33 25.83
CA LYS A 427 14.00 -20.08 24.76
C LYS A 427 13.33 -21.39 24.33
N GLU A 428 14.08 -22.46 24.25
CA GLU A 428 13.59 -23.78 23.88
C GLU A 428 12.63 -24.34 24.95
N ILE A 429 13.05 -24.33 26.22
CA ILE A 429 12.23 -24.80 27.34
C ILE A 429 10.95 -23.98 27.47
N LEU A 430 11.04 -22.64 27.52
CA LEU A 430 9.88 -21.76 27.67
C LEU A 430 8.89 -21.94 26.52
N LYS A 431 9.39 -22.12 25.29
CA LYS A 431 8.56 -22.41 24.13
C LYS A 431 7.85 -23.78 24.26
N ALA A 432 8.56 -24.80 24.71
CA ALA A 432 7.99 -26.12 24.87
C ALA A 432 6.94 -26.17 26.00
N VAL A 433 7.18 -25.43 27.11
CA VAL A 433 6.19 -25.26 28.19
C VAL A 433 4.96 -24.51 27.69
N GLU A 434 5.14 -23.45 26.90
CA GLU A 434 4.02 -22.75 26.27
C GLU A 434 3.25 -23.67 25.31
N ASP A 435 3.92 -24.53 24.53
CA ASP A 435 3.26 -25.53 23.69
C ASP A 435 2.41 -26.49 24.53
N ALA A 436 2.96 -27.02 25.61
CA ALA A 436 2.22 -27.92 26.51
C ALA A 436 1.05 -27.21 27.20
N GLN A 437 1.17 -25.93 27.55
CA GLN A 437 0.09 -25.09 28.09
C GLN A 437 -1.02 -24.86 27.05
N LEU A 438 -0.66 -24.51 25.83
CA LEU A 438 -1.61 -24.30 24.72
C LEU A 438 -2.32 -25.59 24.30
N ASP A 439 -1.63 -26.73 24.39
CA ASP A 439 -2.20 -28.07 24.15
C ASP A 439 -3.01 -28.60 25.36
N LEU A 440 -3.13 -27.82 26.43
CA LEU A 440 -3.86 -28.15 27.66
C LEU A 440 -3.30 -29.41 28.38
N VAL A 441 -2.00 -29.68 28.24
CA VAL A 441 -1.29 -30.76 28.94
C VAL A 441 -0.91 -30.32 30.35
N ILE A 442 -0.62 -29.06 30.55
CA ILE A 442 -0.27 -28.44 31.84
C ILE A 442 -1.11 -27.19 32.07
N HIS A 443 -1.54 -27.00 33.35
CA HIS A 443 -2.51 -25.93 33.66
C HIS A 443 -2.02 -24.95 34.72
N ASP A 444 -0.96 -25.29 35.48
CA ASP A 444 -0.43 -24.47 36.55
C ASP A 444 1.10 -24.52 36.61
N ARG A 445 1.68 -23.62 37.44
CA ARG A 445 3.12 -23.50 37.60
C ARG A 445 3.78 -24.76 38.12
N ALA A 446 3.12 -25.52 39.04
CA ALA A 446 3.70 -26.70 39.62
C ALA A 446 3.81 -27.84 38.59
N GLN A 447 2.76 -28.01 37.77
CA GLN A 447 2.77 -28.95 36.64
C GLN A 447 3.83 -28.54 35.60
N ALA A 448 3.98 -27.24 35.30
CA ALA A 448 4.97 -26.76 34.36
C ALA A 448 6.41 -27.05 34.83
N LEU A 449 6.73 -26.81 36.09
CA LEU A 449 8.05 -27.12 36.65
C LEU A 449 8.37 -28.61 36.59
N ASN A 450 7.45 -29.44 37.02
CA ASN A 450 7.58 -30.92 36.96
C ASN A 450 7.73 -31.40 35.50
N TRP A 451 6.97 -30.79 34.57
CA TRP A 451 7.05 -31.10 33.15
C TRP A 451 8.43 -30.78 32.57
N VAL A 452 9.05 -29.67 32.94
CA VAL A 452 10.41 -29.28 32.55
C VAL A 452 11.42 -30.33 33.06
N GLU A 453 11.35 -30.70 34.33
CA GLU A 453 12.28 -31.66 34.92
C GLU A 453 12.22 -33.04 34.22
N ASN A 454 11.04 -33.45 33.75
CA ASN A 454 10.85 -34.74 33.05
C ASN A 454 11.24 -34.71 31.57
N HIS A 455 11.33 -33.52 30.93
CA HIS A 455 11.55 -33.45 29.48
C HIS A 455 12.89 -32.81 29.07
N PHE A 456 13.57 -32.15 30.01
CA PHE A 456 14.84 -31.51 29.72
C PHE A 456 15.91 -31.93 30.71
N GLU A 457 17.01 -32.50 30.23
CA GLU A 457 18.15 -32.84 31.05
C GLU A 457 18.92 -31.61 31.50
N ARG A 458 19.27 -31.53 32.78
CA ARG A 458 20.23 -30.56 33.29
C ARG A 458 21.62 -30.95 32.78
N LYS A 459 22.28 -30.14 31.96
CA LYS A 459 23.69 -30.36 31.65
C LYS A 459 24.45 -30.38 32.97
N ALA A 460 24.89 -31.60 33.34
CA ALA A 460 25.72 -31.79 34.51
C ALA A 460 26.92 -30.85 34.50
N THR A 461 27.18 -30.18 35.60
CA THR A 461 28.45 -29.48 35.83
C THR A 461 29.55 -30.53 35.74
N SER A 462 30.36 -30.50 34.66
CA SER A 462 31.67 -31.12 34.75
C SER A 462 32.44 -30.36 35.85
N SER A 463 32.42 -30.93 37.04
CA SER A 463 33.34 -30.56 38.11
C SER A 463 34.75 -30.79 37.56
N GLY A 464 35.41 -29.72 37.09
CA GLY A 464 36.82 -29.76 36.83
C GLY A 464 37.55 -30.13 38.12
N GLY A 465 37.94 -31.39 38.21
CA GLY A 465 38.89 -31.83 39.19
C GLY A 465 40.22 -31.10 38.90
N VAL A 466 40.59 -30.23 39.81
CA VAL A 466 41.97 -29.77 39.94
C VAL A 466 42.72 -30.93 40.63
N GLN A 467 43.67 -31.51 39.90
CA GLN A 467 44.83 -32.15 40.45
C GLN A 467 46.06 -31.38 40.00
#